data_17044a3ab6eea2d56c2d3b97bf36c556
#
_entry.id   17044a3ab6eea2d56c2d3b97bf36c556
#
_cell.length_a   1.000
_cell.length_b   1.000
_cell.length_c   1.000
_cell.angle_alpha   90.00
_cell.angle_beta   90.00
_cell.angle_gamma   90.00
#
_symmetry.space_group_name_H-M   'P 1'
#
loop_
_entity.id
_entity.type
_entity.pdbx_description
1 polymer ?
#
loop_
_entity_poly.entity_id
_entity_poly.type
_entity_poly.pdbx_seq_one_letter_code
_entity_poly.pdbx_strand_id
1 'polypeptide(L)'
;MKRLLTTFAFALAALCISACDNRRQPLFTANPLGAGPVLLTVSAARIPASHPGLYDAFTTDRTPEGETVLRFTLAGEPVMEARAYGDEIESIEIFGPGVGSTDGIAPGTDVKHLFENGGISQTDNDGRLVITLNGMTYRVSGLGEEGREKLGKAHAGGVTPRISAQDFNPGAKVTS
;
A
#
# COMPACT_ATOMS: atom_id res chain seq x y z
N MET A 1 -63.59 -18.55 -14.92
CA MET A 1 -62.36 -19.31 -15.04
C MET A 1 -61.40 -18.56 -15.91
N LYS A 2 -60.42 -17.92 -15.37
CA LYS A 2 -59.25 -17.26 -15.98
C LYS A 2 -58.86 -16.07 -15.09
N ARG A 3 -57.94 -16.25 -14.16
CA ARG A 3 -57.11 -15.21 -13.55
C ARG A 3 -56.34 -15.84 -12.36
N LEU A 4 -55.27 -16.57 -12.68
CA LEU A 4 -54.31 -17.05 -11.65
C LEU A 4 -53.04 -17.50 -12.36
N LEU A 5 -52.28 -16.57 -12.91
CA LEU A 5 -50.95 -16.88 -13.46
C LEU A 5 -50.19 -15.58 -13.79
N THR A 6 -49.97 -14.71 -12.80
CA THR A 6 -49.10 -13.54 -13.05
C THR A 6 -48.44 -12.99 -11.76
N THR A 7 -48.10 -13.83 -10.81
CA THR A 7 -47.50 -13.34 -9.56
C THR A 7 -46.26 -14.13 -9.13
N PHE A 8 -45.55 -14.80 -10.05
CA PHE A 8 -44.37 -15.60 -9.70
C PHE A 8 -43.07 -15.18 -10.40
N ALA A 9 -43.03 -14.07 -11.12
CA ALA A 9 -41.87 -13.65 -11.91
C ALA A 9 -41.06 -12.50 -11.32
N PHE A 10 -41.39 -11.99 -10.13
CA PHE A 10 -40.69 -10.83 -9.55
C PHE A 10 -39.82 -11.14 -8.31
N ALA A 11 -39.72 -12.37 -7.87
CA ALA A 11 -39.00 -12.75 -6.65
C ALA A 11 -37.56 -13.28 -6.88
N LEU A 12 -37.08 -13.38 -8.11
CA LEU A 12 -35.77 -13.99 -8.40
C LEU A 12 -34.70 -13.00 -8.84
N ALA A 13 -34.97 -11.70 -8.93
CA ALA A 13 -34.03 -10.68 -9.38
C ALA A 13 -33.32 -9.93 -8.23
N ALA A 14 -33.63 -10.25 -6.96
CA ALA A 14 -33.13 -9.50 -5.79
C ALA A 14 -31.99 -10.21 -5.02
N LEU A 15 -31.45 -11.31 -5.51
CA LEU A 15 -30.47 -12.14 -4.79
C LEU A 15 -29.06 -12.15 -5.38
N CYS A 16 -28.75 -11.30 -6.35
CA CYS A 16 -27.41 -11.18 -6.94
C CYS A 16 -26.68 -9.87 -6.61
N ILE A 17 -27.09 -9.16 -5.55
CA ILE A 17 -26.30 -8.05 -5.01
C ILE A 17 -25.62 -8.54 -3.72
N SER A 18 -24.99 -9.71 -3.80
CA SER A 18 -24.12 -10.20 -2.74
C SER A 18 -22.69 -9.90 -3.14
N ALA A 19 -22.15 -8.85 -2.51
CA ALA A 19 -20.73 -8.73 -2.23
C ALA A 19 -19.79 -9.10 -3.40
N CYS A 20 -19.78 -8.32 -4.46
CA CYS A 20 -18.50 -8.05 -5.10
C CYS A 20 -17.68 -7.28 -4.06
N ASP A 21 -16.96 -8.01 -3.22
CA ASP A 21 -15.79 -7.49 -2.51
C ASP A 21 -14.86 -7.01 -3.63
N ASN A 22 -14.95 -5.72 -3.92
CA ASN A 22 -14.23 -5.06 -4.99
C ASN A 22 -12.75 -4.88 -4.56
N ARG A 23 -12.14 -5.95 -4.03
CA ARG A 23 -10.71 -6.07 -3.92
C ARG A 23 -10.19 -6.19 -5.34
N ARG A 24 -9.97 -5.05 -5.98
CA ARG A 24 -9.20 -5.01 -7.21
C ARG A 24 -7.88 -5.68 -6.88
N GLN A 25 -7.69 -6.89 -7.39
CA GLN A 25 -6.38 -7.54 -7.25
C GLN A 25 -5.35 -6.58 -7.86
N PRO A 26 -4.24 -6.33 -7.18
CA PRO A 26 -3.20 -5.48 -7.72
C PRO A 26 -2.77 -6.03 -9.08
N LEU A 27 -2.65 -5.16 -10.05
CA LEU A 27 -2.22 -5.52 -11.41
C LEU A 27 -0.75 -5.94 -11.43
N PHE A 28 0.04 -5.44 -10.48
CA PHE A 28 1.46 -5.72 -10.33
C PHE A 28 1.79 -6.15 -8.92
N THR A 29 2.73 -7.09 -8.83
CA THR A 29 3.24 -7.56 -7.55
C THR A 29 4.58 -6.89 -7.26
N ALA A 30 4.64 -6.21 -6.11
CA ALA A 30 5.88 -5.76 -5.52
C ALA A 30 6.46 -6.86 -4.60
N ASN A 31 7.77 -6.85 -4.48
CA ASN A 31 8.53 -7.67 -3.55
C ASN A 31 9.57 -6.81 -2.84
N PRO A 32 10.35 -7.31 -1.87
CA PRO A 32 11.35 -6.51 -1.15
C PRO A 32 12.42 -5.85 -2.03
N LEU A 33 12.55 -6.25 -3.30
CA LEU A 33 13.49 -5.63 -4.23
C LEU A 33 12.85 -4.52 -5.07
N GLY A 34 11.49 -4.44 -5.13
CA GLY A 34 10.79 -3.39 -5.86
C GLY A 34 9.59 -3.87 -6.67
N ALA A 35 9.21 -3.13 -7.71
CA ALA A 35 8.06 -3.40 -8.57
C ALA A 35 8.40 -3.27 -10.05
N GLY A 36 8.14 -4.31 -10.83
CA GLY A 36 8.42 -4.35 -12.26
C GLY A 36 9.89 -4.04 -12.58
N PRO A 37 10.20 -3.08 -13.47
CA PRO A 37 11.57 -2.71 -13.80
C PRO A 37 12.23 -1.77 -12.78
N VAL A 38 11.50 -1.27 -11.79
CA VAL A 38 11.99 -0.36 -10.75
C VAL A 38 12.42 -1.20 -9.56
N LEU A 39 13.71 -1.49 -9.47
CA LEU A 39 14.26 -2.39 -8.46
C LEU A 39 15.39 -1.70 -7.69
N LEU A 40 15.55 -2.06 -6.41
CA LEU A 40 16.69 -1.65 -5.61
C LEU A 40 18.00 -2.08 -6.27
N THR A 41 19.04 -1.28 -6.10
CA THR A 41 20.38 -1.50 -6.68
C THR A 41 20.47 -1.45 -8.22
N VAL A 42 19.35 -1.19 -8.89
CA VAL A 42 19.36 -0.95 -10.34
C VAL A 42 19.65 0.52 -10.61
N SER A 43 20.44 0.79 -11.66
CA SER A 43 20.72 2.15 -12.11
C SER A 43 19.44 2.86 -12.55
N ALA A 44 19.21 4.07 -12.01
CA ALA A 44 18.09 4.92 -12.40
C ALA A 44 18.05 5.19 -13.92
N ALA A 45 19.21 5.26 -14.58
CA ALA A 45 19.32 5.46 -16.01
C ALA A 45 18.80 4.27 -16.86
N ARG A 46 18.62 3.10 -16.27
CA ARG A 46 18.12 1.90 -16.95
C ARG A 46 16.62 1.72 -16.86
N ILE A 47 15.93 2.57 -16.10
CA ILE A 47 14.48 2.48 -15.97
C ILE A 47 13.83 2.89 -17.29
N PRO A 48 12.94 2.07 -17.87
CA PRO A 48 12.18 2.43 -19.07
C PRO A 48 11.34 3.69 -18.84
N ALA A 49 11.18 4.53 -19.88
CA ALA A 49 10.37 5.75 -19.77
C ALA A 49 8.91 5.50 -19.39
N SER A 50 8.37 4.32 -19.66
CA SER A 50 7.05 3.85 -19.27
C SER A 50 7.04 2.33 -19.12
N HIS A 51 6.07 1.82 -18.35
CA HIS A 51 5.80 0.40 -18.23
C HIS A 51 4.29 0.16 -18.20
N PRO A 52 3.72 -0.54 -19.21
CA PRO A 52 2.29 -0.70 -19.36
C PRO A 52 1.60 -1.16 -18.07
N GLY A 53 0.61 -0.38 -17.61
CA GLY A 53 -0.19 -0.66 -16.42
C GLY A 53 0.50 -0.41 -15.08
N LEU A 54 1.82 -0.16 -15.04
CA LEU A 54 2.55 0.20 -13.83
C LEU A 54 2.76 1.71 -13.74
N TYR A 55 3.23 2.34 -14.81
CA TYR A 55 3.36 3.79 -14.95
C TYR A 55 3.44 4.20 -16.42
N ASP A 56 2.92 5.40 -16.74
CA ASP A 56 2.95 5.97 -18.10
C ASP A 56 4.18 6.85 -18.31
N ALA A 57 4.62 7.50 -17.24
CA ALA A 57 5.75 8.42 -17.26
C ALA A 57 6.38 8.52 -15.87
N PHE A 58 7.58 9.06 -15.80
CA PHE A 58 8.17 9.54 -14.56
C PHE A 58 8.91 10.86 -14.78
N THR A 59 9.01 11.64 -13.71
CA THR A 59 9.85 12.84 -13.63
C THR A 59 11.05 12.55 -12.75
N THR A 60 12.12 13.28 -12.97
CA THR A 60 13.34 13.17 -12.18
C THR A 60 13.67 14.53 -11.59
N ASP A 61 13.78 14.58 -10.26
CA ASP A 61 14.23 15.75 -9.52
C ASP A 61 15.53 15.41 -8.76
N ARG A 62 16.32 16.43 -8.47
CA ARG A 62 17.51 16.28 -7.65
C ARG A 62 17.39 17.11 -6.38
N THR A 63 17.57 16.48 -5.24
CA THR A 63 17.55 17.19 -3.95
C THR A 63 18.87 17.98 -3.74
N PRO A 64 18.86 18.98 -2.85
CA PRO A 64 20.08 19.70 -2.48
C PRO A 64 21.18 18.78 -1.92
N GLU A 65 20.80 17.68 -1.30
CA GLU A 65 21.69 16.66 -0.72
C GLU A 65 22.31 15.74 -1.78
N GLY A 66 21.88 15.89 -3.05
CA GLY A 66 22.40 15.14 -4.19
C GLY A 66 21.67 13.83 -4.48
N GLU A 67 20.57 13.56 -3.75
CA GLU A 67 19.68 12.44 -4.03
C GLU A 67 18.87 12.71 -5.31
N THR A 68 18.67 11.68 -6.12
CA THR A 68 17.80 11.71 -7.29
C THR A 68 16.45 11.08 -6.92
N VAL A 69 15.37 11.82 -7.13
CA VAL A 69 13.99 11.36 -6.86
C VAL A 69 13.27 11.16 -8.19
N LEU A 70 12.81 9.93 -8.43
CA LEU A 70 12.01 9.57 -9.60
C LEU A 70 10.56 9.44 -9.14
N ARG A 71 9.65 10.22 -9.74
CA ARG A 71 8.21 10.16 -9.44
C ARG A 71 7.46 9.59 -10.61
N PHE A 72 6.84 8.46 -10.41
CA PHE A 72 6.11 7.69 -11.42
C PHE A 72 4.62 8.00 -11.35
N THR A 73 4.01 8.19 -12.51
CA THR A 73 2.58 8.46 -12.64
C THR A 73 1.91 7.47 -13.57
N LEU A 74 0.66 7.12 -13.27
CA LEU A 74 -0.24 6.34 -14.13
C LEU A 74 -1.55 7.12 -14.29
N ALA A 75 -1.93 7.42 -15.53
CA ALA A 75 -3.07 8.27 -15.86
C ALA A 75 -3.05 9.64 -15.14
N GLY A 76 -1.85 10.20 -14.94
CA GLY A 76 -1.63 11.47 -14.26
C GLY A 76 -1.59 11.42 -12.73
N GLU A 77 -1.92 10.28 -12.12
CA GLU A 77 -1.88 10.10 -10.68
C GLU A 77 -0.55 9.51 -10.22
N PRO A 78 0.02 9.96 -9.08
CA PRO A 78 1.23 9.38 -8.54
C PRO A 78 0.99 7.94 -8.08
N VAL A 79 1.87 7.04 -8.50
CA VAL A 79 1.76 5.62 -8.15
C VAL A 79 2.96 5.09 -7.39
N MET A 80 4.11 5.70 -7.60
CA MET A 80 5.35 5.24 -6.98
C MET A 80 6.38 6.38 -6.96
N GLU A 81 7.25 6.38 -5.96
CA GLU A 81 8.46 7.20 -5.90
C GLU A 81 9.66 6.29 -5.65
N ALA A 82 10.76 6.50 -6.38
CA ALA A 82 12.02 5.85 -6.11
C ALA A 82 13.09 6.90 -5.82
N ARG A 83 13.99 6.60 -4.89
CA ARG A 83 15.10 7.45 -4.52
C ARG A 83 16.39 6.75 -4.82
N ALA A 84 17.30 7.46 -5.48
CA ALA A 84 18.61 6.98 -5.84
C ALA A 84 19.69 7.89 -5.27
N TYR A 85 20.73 7.29 -4.70
CA TYR A 85 21.93 7.98 -4.33
C TYR A 85 23.05 7.61 -5.31
N GLY A 86 23.70 8.60 -5.89
CA GLY A 86 24.51 8.34 -7.09
C GLY A 86 23.62 7.92 -8.26
N ASP A 87 23.76 6.69 -8.72
CA ASP A 87 22.98 6.14 -9.86
C ASP A 87 22.10 4.94 -9.45
N GLU A 88 22.23 4.42 -8.23
CA GLU A 88 21.53 3.22 -7.78
C GLU A 88 20.31 3.56 -6.93
N ILE A 89 19.20 2.86 -7.19
CA ILE A 89 17.97 2.99 -6.41
C ILE A 89 18.17 2.36 -5.03
N GLU A 90 17.94 3.14 -3.99
CA GLU A 90 18.07 2.73 -2.58
C GLU A 90 16.73 2.50 -1.89
N SER A 91 15.69 3.20 -2.33
CA SER A 91 14.35 3.04 -1.76
C SER A 91 13.26 3.21 -2.81
N ILE A 92 12.14 2.52 -2.59
CA ILE A 92 10.96 2.59 -3.45
C ILE A 92 9.74 2.69 -2.53
N GLU A 93 8.91 3.71 -2.74
CA GLU A 93 7.65 3.90 -2.05
C GLU A 93 6.49 3.77 -3.04
N ILE A 94 5.45 3.00 -2.68
CA ILE A 94 4.33 2.68 -3.55
C ILE A 94 3.07 3.30 -2.97
N PHE A 95 2.37 4.12 -3.77
CA PHE A 95 1.13 4.82 -3.38
C PHE A 95 -0.09 4.28 -4.12
N GLY A 96 0.12 3.75 -5.32
CA GLY A 96 -0.95 3.34 -6.22
C GLY A 96 -1.58 2.02 -5.82
N PRO A 97 -2.91 1.92 -5.76
CA PRO A 97 -3.62 0.69 -5.38
C PRO A 97 -3.46 -0.45 -6.41
N GLY A 98 -2.89 -0.16 -7.57
CA GLY A 98 -2.61 -1.16 -8.63
C GLY A 98 -1.38 -2.00 -8.38
N VAL A 99 -0.57 -1.67 -7.38
CA VAL A 99 0.64 -2.40 -7.01
C VAL A 99 0.48 -2.93 -5.58
N GLY A 100 0.59 -4.22 -5.39
CA GLY A 100 0.49 -4.85 -4.08
C GLY A 100 1.60 -5.85 -3.84
N SER A 101 1.81 -6.26 -2.60
CA SER A 101 2.76 -7.30 -2.25
C SER A 101 2.28 -8.68 -2.69
N THR A 102 3.15 -9.67 -2.61
CA THR A 102 2.82 -11.10 -2.79
C THR A 102 1.75 -11.58 -1.83
N ASP A 103 1.61 -10.92 -0.67
CA ASP A 103 0.58 -11.21 0.34
C ASP A 103 -0.75 -10.49 0.06
N GLY A 104 -0.88 -9.81 -1.10
CA GLY A 104 -2.07 -9.06 -1.48
C GLY A 104 -2.26 -7.75 -0.72
N ILE A 105 -1.24 -7.25 -0.04
CA ILE A 105 -1.27 -5.96 0.66
C ILE A 105 -0.91 -4.85 -0.33
N ALA A 106 -1.78 -3.86 -0.44
CA ALA A 106 -1.60 -2.69 -1.30
C ALA A 106 -2.05 -1.42 -0.55
N PRO A 107 -1.71 -0.23 -1.03
CA PRO A 107 -2.32 1.00 -0.54
C PRO A 107 -3.85 0.90 -0.58
N GLY A 108 -4.51 1.25 0.52
CA GLY A 108 -5.95 1.08 0.73
C GLY A 108 -6.37 -0.23 1.39
N THR A 109 -5.47 -1.21 1.56
CA THR A 109 -5.76 -2.44 2.34
C THR A 109 -6.00 -2.09 3.81
N ASP A 110 -6.93 -2.81 4.46
CA ASP A 110 -7.19 -2.66 5.88
C ASP A 110 -5.97 -3.08 6.71
N VAL A 111 -5.58 -2.25 7.69
CA VAL A 111 -4.42 -2.49 8.54
C VAL A 111 -4.53 -3.83 9.27
N LYS A 112 -5.74 -4.29 9.59
CA LYS A 112 -5.98 -5.58 10.23
C LYS A 112 -5.34 -6.75 9.45
N HIS A 113 -5.36 -6.70 8.11
CA HIS A 113 -4.74 -7.74 7.28
C HIS A 113 -3.23 -7.85 7.46
N LEU A 114 -2.53 -6.74 7.75
CA LEU A 114 -1.10 -6.82 8.06
C LEU A 114 -0.84 -7.68 9.29
N PHE A 115 -1.60 -7.46 10.37
CA PHE A 115 -1.44 -8.22 11.62
C PHE A 115 -1.93 -9.66 11.51
N GLU A 116 -2.98 -9.93 10.75
CA GLU A 116 -3.46 -11.29 10.47
C GLU A 116 -2.41 -12.12 9.73
N ASN A 117 -1.54 -11.50 8.95
CA ASN A 117 -0.43 -12.13 8.24
C ASN A 117 0.91 -12.07 8.99
N GLY A 118 0.92 -11.66 10.25
CA GLY A 118 2.12 -11.67 11.08
C GLY A 118 2.95 -10.38 11.01
N GLY A 119 2.35 -9.28 10.59
CA GLY A 119 3.01 -7.97 10.56
C GLY A 119 3.48 -7.52 11.94
N ILE A 120 4.65 -6.93 12.00
CA ILE A 120 5.31 -6.45 13.24
C ILE A 120 5.40 -4.93 13.20
N SER A 121 4.92 -4.28 14.26
CA SER A 121 5.01 -2.84 14.41
C SER A 121 6.43 -2.38 14.74
N GLN A 122 6.87 -1.31 14.08
CA GLN A 122 8.18 -0.67 14.26
C GLN A 122 8.04 0.85 14.12
N THR A 123 9.12 1.58 14.36
CA THR A 123 9.25 2.99 13.98
C THR A 123 10.28 3.14 12.87
N ASP A 124 9.97 3.95 11.88
CA ASP A 124 10.94 4.35 10.87
C ASP A 124 11.98 5.35 11.44
N ASN A 125 12.91 5.79 10.60
CA ASN A 125 13.96 6.75 11.01
C ASN A 125 13.38 8.11 11.43
N ASP A 126 12.19 8.46 10.98
CA ASP A 126 11.47 9.68 11.35
C ASP A 126 10.61 9.50 12.62
N GLY A 127 10.65 8.34 13.26
CA GLY A 127 9.86 7.99 14.44
C GLY A 127 8.39 7.72 14.14
N ARG A 128 8.03 7.52 12.87
CA ARG A 128 6.65 7.19 12.46
C ARG A 128 6.40 5.70 12.60
N LEU A 129 5.15 5.35 12.95
CA LEU A 129 4.74 3.95 13.00
C LEU A 129 4.71 3.36 11.60
N VAL A 130 5.38 2.24 11.46
CA VAL A 130 5.33 1.38 10.26
C VAL A 130 5.08 -0.07 10.69
N ILE A 131 4.60 -0.89 9.77
CA ILE A 131 4.41 -2.32 9.97
C ILE A 131 5.25 -3.06 8.95
N THR A 132 6.13 -3.94 9.43
CA THR A 132 6.97 -4.78 8.56
C THR A 132 6.35 -6.16 8.42
N LEU A 133 6.23 -6.62 7.20
CA LEU A 133 5.74 -7.95 6.84
C LEU A 133 6.53 -8.48 5.63
N ASN A 134 7.12 -9.66 5.76
CA ASN A 134 7.85 -10.36 4.69
C ASN A 134 8.92 -9.50 3.99
N GLY A 135 9.64 -8.68 4.76
CA GLY A 135 10.72 -7.82 4.24
C GLY A 135 10.24 -6.51 3.58
N MET A 136 8.94 -6.28 3.54
CA MET A 136 8.36 -5.00 3.11
C MET A 136 7.91 -4.18 4.32
N THR A 137 8.00 -2.86 4.20
CA THR A 137 7.57 -1.91 5.21
C THR A 137 6.37 -1.14 4.72
N TYR A 138 5.33 -1.09 5.53
CA TYR A 138 4.06 -0.46 5.21
C TYR A 138 3.82 0.74 6.12
N ARG A 139 3.56 1.89 5.54
CA ARG A 139 3.00 3.04 6.26
C ARG A 139 1.52 2.87 6.43
N VAL A 140 1.00 3.30 7.56
CA VAL A 140 -0.40 3.10 7.95
C VAL A 140 -1.00 4.39 8.48
N SER A 141 -2.30 4.52 8.32
CA SER A 141 -3.10 5.62 8.87
C SER A 141 -4.12 5.10 9.88
N GLY A 142 -4.74 6.02 10.62
CA GLY A 142 -5.88 5.69 11.46
C GLY A 142 -5.51 5.10 12.83
N LEU A 143 -4.28 5.30 13.33
CA LEU A 143 -3.92 4.91 14.70
C LEU A 143 -4.84 5.60 15.72
N GLY A 144 -5.46 4.81 16.59
CA GLY A 144 -6.36 5.27 17.65
C GLY A 144 -5.62 5.99 18.79
N GLU A 145 -6.37 6.53 19.75
CA GLU A 145 -5.79 7.29 20.87
C GLU A 145 -4.88 6.42 21.74
N GLU A 146 -5.33 5.23 22.11
CA GLU A 146 -4.53 4.26 22.87
C GLU A 146 -3.24 3.86 22.13
N GLY A 147 -3.35 3.63 20.82
CA GLY A 147 -2.18 3.32 19.99
C GLY A 147 -1.17 4.48 19.93
N ARG A 148 -1.64 5.73 19.82
CA ARG A 148 -0.76 6.91 19.88
C ARG A 148 -0.06 7.05 21.22
N GLU A 149 -0.76 6.77 22.33
CA GLU A 149 -0.16 6.78 23.66
C GLU A 149 0.93 5.73 23.80
N LYS A 150 0.65 4.48 23.35
CA LYS A 150 1.66 3.40 23.31
C LYS A 150 2.88 3.76 22.48
N LEU A 151 2.66 4.34 21.28
CA LEU A 151 3.72 4.80 20.40
C LEU A 151 4.58 5.88 21.07
N GLY A 152 3.95 6.89 21.67
CA GLY A 152 4.66 7.96 22.39
C GLY A 152 5.49 7.44 23.56
N LYS A 153 4.96 6.51 24.35
CA LYS A 153 5.71 5.86 25.46
C LYS A 153 6.89 5.05 24.95
N ALA A 154 6.70 4.31 23.85
CA ALA A 154 7.77 3.53 23.24
C ALA A 154 8.90 4.45 22.72
N HIS A 155 8.54 5.53 22.04
CA HIS A 155 9.48 6.52 21.53
C HIS A 155 10.29 7.18 22.66
N ALA A 156 9.61 7.63 23.72
CA ALA A 156 10.27 8.23 24.90
C ALA A 156 11.17 7.24 25.63
N GLY A 157 10.85 5.95 25.62
CA GLY A 157 11.64 4.87 26.23
C GLY A 157 12.73 4.30 25.34
N GLY A 158 12.84 4.70 24.08
CA GLY A 158 13.79 4.14 23.11
C GLY A 158 13.56 2.65 22.82
N VAL A 159 12.29 2.19 22.88
CA VAL A 159 11.93 0.79 22.67
C VAL A 159 10.98 0.62 21.49
N THR A 160 10.95 -0.57 20.91
CA THR A 160 10.02 -0.90 19.83
C THR A 160 8.57 -0.83 20.31
N PRO A 161 7.67 -0.10 19.62
CA PRO A 161 6.28 0.01 20.00
C PRO A 161 5.58 -1.36 19.85
N ARG A 162 4.78 -1.75 20.84
CA ARG A 162 3.93 -2.93 20.76
C ARG A 162 2.51 -2.51 20.36
N ILE A 163 2.32 -2.30 19.07
CA ILE A 163 1.06 -1.92 18.47
C ILE A 163 0.41 -3.17 17.83
N SER A 164 -0.88 -3.29 17.94
CA SER A 164 -1.69 -4.36 17.37
C SER A 164 -2.86 -3.81 16.54
N ALA A 165 -3.60 -4.67 15.86
CA ALA A 165 -4.77 -4.26 15.08
C ALA A 165 -5.84 -3.51 15.91
N GLN A 166 -5.94 -3.81 17.21
CA GLN A 166 -6.92 -3.20 18.13
C GLN A 166 -6.59 -1.73 18.46
N ASP A 167 -5.35 -1.33 18.26
CA ASP A 167 -4.90 0.04 18.53
C ASP A 167 -5.28 1.01 17.40
N PHE A 168 -5.89 0.51 16.32
CA PHE A 168 -6.33 1.29 15.19
C PHE A 168 -7.84 1.53 15.20
N ASN A 169 -8.24 2.70 14.70
CA ASN A 169 -9.64 3.01 14.48
C ASN A 169 -10.24 2.10 13.37
N PRO A 170 -11.55 1.84 13.40
CA PRO A 170 -12.20 1.16 12.29
C PRO A 170 -11.94 1.87 10.96
N GLY A 171 -11.57 1.11 9.94
CA GLY A 171 -11.27 1.65 8.61
C GLY A 171 -9.85 2.22 8.44
N ALA A 172 -8.94 2.00 9.38
CA ALA A 172 -7.52 2.29 9.22
C ALA A 172 -6.94 1.56 8.00
N LYS A 173 -6.08 2.25 7.24
CA LYS A 173 -5.59 1.76 5.94
C LYS A 173 -4.07 1.81 5.84
N VAL A 174 -3.53 0.91 5.02
CA VAL A 174 -2.19 1.01 4.45
C VAL A 174 -2.16 2.24 3.54
N THR A 175 -1.14 3.07 3.65
CA THR A 175 -0.96 4.28 2.81
C THR A 175 0.15 4.12 1.77
N SER A 176 1.19 3.37 2.11
CA SER A 176 2.28 3.00 1.21
C SER A 176 3.06 1.79 1.72
#